data_2fbb64ecc344ad7a0d4d29e855f1c9dd
#
_entry.id   2fbb64ecc344ad7a0d4d29e855f1c9dd
#
_cell.length_a   1.000
_cell.length_b   1.000
_cell.length_c   1.000
_cell.angle_alpha   90.00
_cell.angle_beta   90.00
_cell.angle_gamma   90.00
#
_symmetry.space_group_name_H-M   'P 1'
#
loop_
_entity.id
_entity.type
_entity.pdbx_description
1 polymer ?
#
loop_
_entity_poly.entity_id
_entity_poly.type
_entity_poly.pdbx_seq_one_letter_code
_entity_poly.pdbx_strand_id
1 'polypeptide(L)'
;MTQVRGAARLALALALGVGCGLAAAEDAGARYARLVADAESIAAFNALIQRQIGSQESELAELQAQLATLDTTGAEFGPLLERMFASLEQFVASDVPFIDPVSDRKARIERLRELMTTEGTSPAERFRRLMEAYQIEMEYGRTMSDYKGSLPDGREAEFVRVGRVSLLYRTVDGSEAGYWDAAQKQWVID
;
A
#
# COMPACT_ATOMS: atom_id res chain seq x y z
N MET A 1 76.14 70.49 -27.01
CA MET A 1 74.85 69.83 -27.43
C MET A 1 74.74 68.39 -26.99
N THR A 2 75.60 67.83 -26.18
CA THR A 2 75.58 66.39 -25.77
C THR A 2 74.91 66.14 -24.42
N GLN A 3 74.81 67.14 -23.49
CA GLN A 3 74.14 66.91 -22.19
C GLN A 3 72.63 66.87 -22.22
N VAL A 4 71.95 67.54 -23.14
CA VAL A 4 70.48 67.57 -23.20
C VAL A 4 69.91 66.22 -23.68
N ARG A 5 70.64 65.45 -24.48
CA ARG A 5 70.23 64.12 -24.99
C ARG A 5 70.30 63.03 -23.91
N GLY A 6 71.16 63.15 -22.92
CA GLY A 6 71.26 62.21 -21.81
C GLY A 6 70.08 62.28 -20.84
N ALA A 7 69.67 63.48 -20.45
CA ALA A 7 68.54 63.70 -19.52
C ALA A 7 67.22 63.30 -20.11
N ALA A 8 66.99 63.53 -21.40
CA ALA A 8 65.76 63.07 -22.11
C ALA A 8 65.63 61.52 -22.21
N ARG A 9 66.78 60.80 -22.41
CA ARG A 9 66.79 59.35 -22.42
C ARG A 9 66.59 58.72 -21.04
N LEU A 10 67.12 59.33 -19.98
CA LEU A 10 66.85 58.85 -18.60
C LEU A 10 65.46 59.12 -18.18
N ALA A 11 64.79 60.23 -18.50
CA ALA A 11 63.41 60.52 -18.22
C ALA A 11 62.47 59.61 -18.98
N LEU A 12 62.80 59.28 -20.24
CA LEU A 12 61.99 58.33 -21.04
C LEU A 12 62.07 56.86 -20.53
N ALA A 13 63.26 56.44 -20.06
CA ALA A 13 63.43 55.11 -19.45
C ALA A 13 62.72 54.98 -18.09
N LEU A 14 62.70 56.03 -17.26
CA LEU A 14 61.95 56.05 -16.03
C LEU A 14 60.42 56.03 -16.28
N ALA A 15 59.94 56.78 -17.26
CA ALA A 15 58.50 56.79 -17.62
C ALA A 15 58.06 55.48 -18.17
N LEU A 16 58.83 54.78 -18.98
CA LEU A 16 58.52 53.44 -19.47
C LEU A 16 58.57 52.36 -18.38
N GLY A 17 59.53 52.48 -17.41
CA GLY A 17 59.61 51.54 -16.28
C GLY A 17 58.40 51.66 -15.32
N VAL A 18 57.99 52.89 -15.03
CA VAL A 18 56.83 53.16 -14.16
C VAL A 18 55.50 52.69 -14.86
N GLY A 19 55.36 52.95 -16.15
CA GLY A 19 54.19 52.51 -16.92
C GLY A 19 54.05 50.98 -17.00
N CYS A 20 55.17 50.28 -17.17
CA CYS A 20 55.13 48.78 -17.20
C CYS A 20 54.83 48.16 -15.82
N GLY A 21 55.31 48.81 -14.71
CA GLY A 21 55.00 48.38 -13.35
C GLY A 21 53.55 48.62 -12.95
N LEU A 22 52.94 49.71 -13.40
CA LEU A 22 51.52 49.97 -13.16
C LEU A 22 50.65 49.08 -13.92
N ALA A 23 50.90 48.74 -15.19
CA ALA A 23 50.17 47.80 -15.97
C ALA A 23 50.22 46.34 -15.43
N ALA A 24 51.39 45.93 -14.91
CA ALA A 24 51.53 44.61 -14.25
C ALA A 24 50.82 44.57 -12.89
N ALA A 25 50.76 45.69 -12.15
CA ALA A 25 49.99 45.74 -10.90
C ALA A 25 48.44 45.71 -11.13
N GLU A 26 47.96 46.40 -12.19
CA GLU A 26 46.58 46.36 -12.59
C GLU A 26 46.14 44.94 -13.02
N ASP A 27 46.99 44.23 -13.79
CA ASP A 27 46.72 42.85 -14.19
C ASP A 27 46.72 41.89 -13.00
N ALA A 28 47.63 42.06 -12.02
CA ALA A 28 47.66 41.28 -10.78
C ALA A 28 46.42 41.55 -9.90
N GLY A 29 45.95 42.79 -9.81
CA GLY A 29 44.72 43.17 -9.10
C GLY A 29 43.48 42.58 -9.74
N ALA A 30 43.40 42.62 -11.07
CA ALA A 30 42.29 42.00 -11.82
C ALA A 30 42.24 40.48 -11.67
N ARG A 31 43.41 39.83 -11.65
CA ARG A 31 43.49 38.37 -11.41
C ARG A 31 43.04 38.00 -9.97
N TYR A 32 43.48 38.77 -8.99
CA TYR A 32 43.06 38.57 -7.60
C TYR A 32 41.55 38.72 -7.44
N ALA A 33 40.96 39.78 -8.01
CA ALA A 33 39.54 40.01 -7.98
C ALA A 33 38.73 38.83 -8.61
N ARG A 34 39.23 38.29 -9.74
CA ARG A 34 38.60 37.08 -10.36
C ARG A 34 38.71 35.86 -9.46
N LEU A 35 39.87 35.58 -8.87
CA LEU A 35 40.05 34.47 -7.95
C LEU A 35 39.15 34.57 -6.71
N VAL A 36 38.95 35.77 -6.18
CA VAL A 36 38.02 35.98 -5.06
C VAL A 36 36.59 35.73 -5.50
N ALA A 37 36.17 36.25 -6.66
CA ALA A 37 34.84 36.01 -7.19
C ALA A 37 34.58 34.51 -7.48
N ASP A 38 35.57 33.82 -8.03
CA ASP A 38 35.48 32.36 -8.26
C ASP A 38 35.38 31.58 -6.94
N ALA A 39 36.16 31.96 -5.93
CA ALA A 39 36.13 31.35 -4.60
C ALA A 39 34.76 31.58 -3.91
N GLU A 40 34.19 32.78 -4.00
CA GLU A 40 32.86 33.11 -3.48
C GLU A 40 31.76 32.29 -4.22
N SER A 41 31.86 32.17 -5.54
CA SER A 41 30.95 31.37 -6.35
C SER A 41 30.98 29.88 -5.96
N ILE A 42 32.19 29.31 -5.80
CA ILE A 42 32.38 27.93 -5.35
C ILE A 42 31.84 27.75 -3.93
N ALA A 43 32.05 28.67 -3.04
CA ALA A 43 31.53 28.62 -1.67
C ALA A 43 30.00 28.65 -1.65
N ALA A 44 29.37 29.50 -2.46
CA ALA A 44 27.91 29.56 -2.63
C ALA A 44 27.35 28.27 -3.22
N PHE A 45 28.01 27.72 -4.23
CA PHE A 45 27.63 26.43 -4.83
C PHE A 45 27.74 25.27 -3.82
N ASN A 46 28.85 25.21 -3.08
CA ASN A 46 29.03 24.20 -2.04
C ASN A 46 27.95 24.29 -0.95
N ALA A 47 27.59 25.53 -0.54
CA ALA A 47 26.51 25.74 0.42
C ALA A 47 25.14 25.28 -0.12
N LEU A 48 24.88 25.40 -1.42
CA LEU A 48 23.69 24.88 -2.08
C LEU A 48 23.70 23.36 -2.08
N ILE A 49 24.80 22.74 -2.48
CA ILE A 49 24.96 21.27 -2.48
C ILE A 49 24.78 20.69 -1.07
N GLN A 50 25.37 21.30 -0.04
CA GLN A 50 25.22 20.88 1.35
C GLN A 50 23.75 20.90 1.81
N ARG A 51 23.00 21.93 1.44
CA ARG A 51 21.55 21.98 1.72
C ARG A 51 20.78 20.88 1.01
N GLN A 52 21.12 20.58 -0.24
CA GLN A 52 20.50 19.53 -1.02
C GLN A 52 20.81 18.14 -0.43
N ILE A 53 22.06 17.89 -0.01
CA ILE A 53 22.44 16.66 0.68
C ILE A 53 21.63 16.50 1.96
N GLY A 54 21.55 17.53 2.81
CA GLY A 54 20.77 17.47 4.05
C GLY A 54 19.28 17.21 3.81
N SER A 55 18.70 17.77 2.76
CA SER A 55 17.31 17.46 2.36
C SER A 55 17.14 16.00 1.95
N GLN A 56 18.05 15.45 1.15
CA GLN A 56 18.02 14.05 0.73
C GLN A 56 18.25 13.08 1.90
N GLU A 57 19.14 13.41 2.83
CA GLU A 57 19.36 12.61 4.05
C GLU A 57 18.09 12.56 4.92
N SER A 58 17.39 13.68 5.06
CA SER A 58 16.11 13.75 5.78
C SER A 58 15.03 12.90 5.11
N GLU A 59 14.92 12.98 3.78
CA GLU A 59 13.96 12.19 3.01
C GLU A 59 14.25 10.68 3.11
N LEU A 60 15.52 10.29 3.04
CA LEU A 60 15.94 8.90 3.23
C LEU A 60 15.58 8.38 4.62
N ALA A 61 15.78 9.16 5.67
CA ALA A 61 15.42 8.78 7.03
C ALA A 61 13.90 8.60 7.18
N GLU A 62 13.11 9.47 6.57
CA GLU A 62 11.64 9.35 6.56
C GLU A 62 11.18 8.11 5.82
N LEU A 63 11.71 7.84 4.61
CA LEU A 63 11.40 6.64 3.85
C LEU A 63 11.77 5.35 4.60
N GLN A 64 12.92 5.32 5.29
CA GLN A 64 13.31 4.19 6.13
C GLN A 64 12.34 3.97 7.29
N ALA A 65 11.87 5.02 7.94
CA ALA A 65 10.86 4.93 8.99
C ALA A 65 9.52 4.40 8.45
N GLN A 66 9.09 4.84 7.27
CA GLN A 66 7.88 4.33 6.61
C GLN A 66 8.01 2.84 6.25
N LEU A 67 9.17 2.40 5.73
CA LEU A 67 9.43 0.99 5.44
C LEU A 67 9.37 0.12 6.70
N ALA A 68 9.96 0.56 7.81
CA ALA A 68 9.88 -0.16 9.08
C ALA A 68 8.45 -0.30 9.59
N THR A 69 7.60 0.71 9.39
CA THR A 69 6.18 0.66 9.74
C THR A 69 5.42 -0.32 8.85
N LEU A 70 5.72 -0.36 7.55
CA LEU A 70 5.11 -1.30 6.61
C LEU A 70 5.48 -2.76 6.94
N ASP A 71 6.72 -3.03 7.30
CA ASP A 71 7.19 -4.36 7.69
C ASP A 71 6.47 -4.86 8.96
N THR A 72 6.31 -3.99 9.96
CA THR A 72 5.60 -4.32 11.20
C THR A 72 4.12 -4.60 10.93
N THR A 73 3.46 -3.74 10.17
CA THR A 73 2.05 -3.91 9.78
C THR A 73 1.87 -5.19 8.94
N GLY A 74 2.80 -5.46 8.03
CA GLY A 74 2.79 -6.68 7.20
C GLY A 74 2.91 -7.95 8.03
N ALA A 75 3.75 -7.96 9.06
CA ALA A 75 3.92 -9.09 9.97
C ALA A 75 2.67 -9.38 10.83
N GLU A 76 1.93 -8.35 11.22
CA GLU A 76 0.68 -8.50 11.99
C GLU A 76 -0.54 -8.84 11.12
N PHE A 77 -0.48 -8.50 9.84
CA PHE A 77 -1.61 -8.66 8.93
C PHE A 77 -1.90 -10.13 8.60
N GLY A 78 -0.87 -10.96 8.46
CA GLY A 78 -1.02 -12.41 8.22
C GLY A 78 -1.85 -13.10 9.32
N PRO A 79 -1.44 -13.02 10.59
CA PRO A 79 -2.20 -13.60 11.72
C PRO A 79 -3.61 -13.03 11.87
N LEU A 80 -3.85 -11.76 11.48
CA LEU A 80 -5.19 -11.18 11.46
C LEU A 80 -6.09 -11.88 10.43
N LEU A 81 -5.60 -12.06 9.20
CA LEU A 81 -6.33 -12.76 8.14
C LEU A 81 -6.68 -14.18 8.53
N GLU A 82 -5.76 -14.92 9.16
CA GLU A 82 -5.99 -16.27 9.66
C GLU A 82 -7.12 -16.31 10.70
N ARG A 83 -7.11 -15.40 11.66
CA ARG A 83 -8.17 -15.29 12.68
C ARG A 83 -9.51 -14.93 12.06
N MET A 84 -9.55 -14.03 11.09
CA MET A 84 -10.77 -13.67 10.37
C MET A 84 -11.30 -14.89 9.62
N PHE A 85 -10.46 -15.62 8.89
CA PHE A 85 -10.85 -16.82 8.17
C PHE A 85 -11.41 -17.89 9.12
N ALA A 86 -10.73 -18.19 10.21
CA ALA A 86 -11.18 -19.16 11.22
C ALA A 86 -12.54 -18.77 11.82
N SER A 87 -12.76 -17.48 12.09
CA SER A 87 -14.05 -16.97 12.58
C SER A 87 -15.17 -17.16 11.56
N LEU A 88 -14.90 -16.89 10.27
CA LEU A 88 -15.86 -17.09 9.19
C LEU A 88 -16.21 -18.58 9.01
N GLU A 89 -15.20 -19.44 9.03
CA GLU A 89 -15.37 -20.88 8.92
C GLU A 89 -16.22 -21.43 10.06
N GLN A 90 -15.91 -21.06 11.29
CA GLN A 90 -16.68 -21.46 12.47
C GLN A 90 -18.13 -20.95 12.40
N PHE A 91 -18.31 -19.72 11.95
CA PHE A 91 -19.63 -19.13 11.77
C PHE A 91 -20.45 -19.94 10.75
N VAL A 92 -19.89 -20.22 9.57
CA VAL A 92 -20.57 -21.00 8.51
C VAL A 92 -20.89 -22.43 8.99
N ALA A 93 -20.02 -23.05 9.79
CA ALA A 93 -20.23 -24.38 10.32
C ALA A 93 -21.34 -24.46 11.39
N SER A 94 -21.54 -23.37 12.14
CA SER A 94 -22.53 -23.30 13.22
C SER A 94 -23.91 -22.80 12.78
N ASP A 95 -23.99 -22.22 11.60
CA ASP A 95 -25.21 -21.58 11.08
C ASP A 95 -26.23 -22.56 10.51
N VAL A 96 -27.40 -22.02 10.14
CA VAL A 96 -28.50 -22.78 9.48
C VAL A 96 -27.95 -23.50 8.24
N PRO A 97 -28.28 -24.78 8.02
CA PRO A 97 -27.86 -25.49 6.83
C PRO A 97 -28.55 -24.90 5.61
N PHE A 98 -27.77 -24.32 4.68
CA PHE A 98 -28.30 -23.94 3.39
C PHE A 98 -28.26 -25.16 2.47
N ILE A 99 -29.43 -25.64 2.09
CA ILE A 99 -29.60 -26.79 1.18
C ILE A 99 -29.63 -26.30 -0.27
N ASP A 100 -29.53 -25.00 -0.48
CA ASP A 100 -29.55 -24.39 -1.80
C ASP A 100 -28.34 -24.85 -2.65
N PRO A 101 -28.58 -25.60 -3.73
CA PRO A 101 -27.50 -26.07 -4.60
C PRO A 101 -26.77 -24.94 -5.32
N VAL A 102 -27.34 -23.73 -5.37
CA VAL A 102 -26.75 -22.56 -6.02
C VAL A 102 -25.84 -21.78 -5.07
N SER A 103 -26.07 -21.85 -3.77
CA SER A 103 -25.31 -21.04 -2.79
C SER A 103 -23.83 -21.41 -2.70
N ASP A 104 -23.47 -22.65 -3.02
CA ASP A 104 -22.10 -23.19 -3.03
C ASP A 104 -21.24 -22.71 -1.84
N ARG A 105 -21.90 -22.54 -0.68
CA ARG A 105 -21.36 -21.91 0.52
C ARG A 105 -20.14 -22.66 1.06
N LYS A 106 -20.22 -23.99 1.10
CA LYS A 106 -19.12 -24.85 1.57
C LYS A 106 -17.92 -24.78 0.61
N ALA A 107 -18.17 -24.88 -0.69
CA ALA A 107 -17.10 -24.79 -1.68
C ALA A 107 -16.46 -23.41 -1.72
N ARG A 108 -17.17 -22.33 -1.33
CA ARG A 108 -16.57 -21.00 -1.14
C ARG A 108 -15.56 -20.99 0.00
N ILE A 109 -15.89 -21.60 1.13
CA ILE A 109 -14.98 -21.73 2.28
C ILE A 109 -13.74 -22.55 1.92
N GLU A 110 -13.91 -23.67 1.18
CA GLU A 110 -12.77 -24.45 0.69
C GLU A 110 -11.86 -23.65 -0.24
N ARG A 111 -12.42 -22.96 -1.22
CA ARG A 111 -11.63 -22.08 -2.10
C ARG A 111 -10.90 -20.97 -1.34
N LEU A 112 -11.51 -20.43 -0.29
CA LEU A 112 -10.83 -19.47 0.59
C LEU A 112 -9.69 -20.11 1.38
N ARG A 113 -9.88 -21.33 1.89
CA ARG A 113 -8.83 -22.06 2.59
C ARG A 113 -7.63 -22.32 1.69
N GLU A 114 -7.86 -22.77 0.47
CA GLU A 114 -6.80 -22.95 -0.54
C GLU A 114 -6.08 -21.63 -0.81
N LEU A 115 -6.82 -20.52 -0.99
CA LEU A 115 -6.23 -19.21 -1.23
C LEU A 115 -5.38 -18.72 -0.06
N MET A 116 -5.80 -18.99 1.18
CA MET A 116 -5.04 -18.58 2.39
C MET A 116 -3.69 -19.29 2.48
N THR A 117 -3.58 -20.52 1.95
CA THR A 117 -2.35 -21.33 1.98
C THR A 117 -1.52 -21.24 0.70
N THR A 118 -2.05 -20.68 -0.38
CA THR A 118 -1.34 -20.58 -1.67
C THR A 118 -0.18 -19.61 -1.60
N GLU A 119 1.02 -20.10 -1.88
CA GLU A 119 2.23 -19.26 -1.99
C GLU A 119 2.10 -18.26 -3.13
N GLY A 120 2.65 -17.05 -2.93
CA GLY A 120 2.64 -15.99 -3.93
C GLY A 120 1.37 -15.14 -3.98
N THR A 121 0.32 -15.50 -3.26
CA THR A 121 -0.86 -14.66 -3.13
C THR A 121 -0.59 -13.49 -2.19
N SER A 122 -0.82 -12.25 -2.66
CA SER A 122 -0.60 -11.07 -1.83
C SER A 122 -1.56 -11.01 -0.65
N PRO A 123 -1.14 -10.46 0.51
CA PRO A 123 -2.03 -10.25 1.66
C PRO A 123 -3.28 -9.42 1.32
N ALA A 124 -3.15 -8.44 0.44
CA ALA A 124 -4.25 -7.61 -0.01
C ALA A 124 -5.31 -8.41 -0.79
N GLU A 125 -4.90 -9.35 -1.63
CA GLU A 125 -5.82 -10.23 -2.37
C GLU A 125 -6.54 -11.20 -1.42
N ARG A 126 -5.83 -11.79 -0.46
CA ARG A 126 -6.44 -12.63 0.58
C ARG A 126 -7.49 -11.86 1.38
N PHE A 127 -7.16 -10.64 1.80
CA PHE A 127 -8.10 -9.76 2.50
C PHE A 127 -9.34 -9.45 1.66
N ARG A 128 -9.14 -9.08 0.39
CA ARG A 128 -10.25 -8.76 -0.52
C ARG A 128 -11.22 -9.93 -0.65
N ARG A 129 -10.72 -11.14 -0.89
CA ARG A 129 -11.54 -12.35 -1.03
C ARG A 129 -12.25 -12.71 0.27
N LEU A 130 -11.58 -12.53 1.39
CA LEU A 130 -12.18 -12.75 2.70
C LEU A 130 -13.33 -11.78 2.97
N MET A 131 -13.14 -10.50 2.65
CA MET A 131 -14.18 -9.48 2.78
C MET A 131 -15.37 -9.72 1.86
N GLU A 132 -15.14 -10.15 0.61
CA GLU A 132 -16.20 -10.56 -0.30
C GLU A 132 -17.05 -11.71 0.31
N ALA A 133 -16.41 -12.69 0.93
CA ALA A 133 -17.12 -13.77 1.60
C ALA A 133 -17.92 -13.29 2.81
N TYR A 134 -17.38 -12.40 3.63
CA TYR A 134 -18.12 -11.78 4.74
C TYR A 134 -19.34 -10.99 4.25
N GLN A 135 -19.21 -10.25 3.15
CA GLN A 135 -20.32 -9.50 2.56
C GLN A 135 -21.44 -10.43 2.11
N ILE A 136 -21.10 -11.52 1.43
CA ILE A 136 -22.09 -12.53 0.99
C ILE A 136 -22.78 -13.15 2.21
N GLU A 137 -22.04 -13.48 3.26
CA GLU A 137 -22.63 -14.01 4.48
C GLU A 137 -23.56 -12.99 5.17
N MET A 138 -23.23 -11.70 5.15
CA MET A 138 -24.15 -10.66 5.65
C MET A 138 -25.43 -10.55 4.80
N GLU A 139 -25.31 -10.69 3.47
CA GLU A 139 -26.47 -10.64 2.58
C GLU A 139 -27.44 -11.79 2.84
N TYR A 140 -26.96 -12.99 3.14
CA TYR A 140 -27.83 -14.08 3.53
C TYR A 140 -28.69 -13.77 4.75
N GLY A 141 -28.26 -12.92 5.64
CA GLY A 141 -29.05 -12.47 6.78
C GLY A 141 -30.20 -11.52 6.45
N ARG A 142 -30.19 -10.91 5.26
CA ARG A 142 -31.14 -9.86 4.86
C ARG A 142 -32.07 -10.28 3.71
N THR A 143 -31.75 -11.40 3.05
CA THR A 143 -32.47 -11.84 1.86
C THR A 143 -33.41 -12.99 2.18
N MET A 144 -34.54 -13.00 1.49
CA MET A 144 -35.40 -14.18 1.40
C MET A 144 -35.09 -14.89 0.09
N SER A 145 -35.13 -16.21 0.11
CA SER A 145 -34.99 -17.05 -1.08
C SER A 145 -35.85 -18.29 -0.98
N ASP A 146 -36.35 -18.72 -2.12
CA ASP A 146 -37.02 -19.99 -2.31
C ASP A 146 -36.23 -20.85 -3.29
N TYR A 147 -36.15 -22.12 -3.04
CA TYR A 147 -35.44 -23.07 -3.90
C TYR A 147 -35.96 -24.49 -3.70
N LYS A 148 -35.67 -25.36 -4.67
CA LYS A 148 -35.98 -26.79 -4.60
C LYS A 148 -34.71 -27.56 -4.22
N GLY A 149 -34.87 -28.53 -3.37
CA GLY A 149 -33.79 -29.39 -2.92
C GLY A 149 -34.32 -30.68 -2.30
N SER A 150 -33.43 -31.50 -1.76
CA SER A 150 -33.75 -32.74 -1.13
C SER A 150 -33.59 -32.67 0.38
N LEU A 151 -34.53 -33.19 1.11
CA LEU A 151 -34.39 -33.42 2.55
C LEU A 151 -33.33 -34.50 2.81
N PRO A 152 -32.83 -34.63 4.06
CA PRO A 152 -31.84 -35.66 4.41
C PRO A 152 -32.30 -37.10 4.15
N ASP A 153 -33.60 -37.33 4.10
CA ASP A 153 -34.23 -38.63 3.78
C ASP A 153 -34.40 -38.90 2.26
N GLY A 154 -33.96 -37.96 1.41
CA GLY A 154 -33.99 -38.07 -0.04
C GLY A 154 -35.29 -37.58 -0.70
N ARG A 155 -36.28 -37.13 0.07
CA ARG A 155 -37.53 -36.58 -0.48
C ARG A 155 -37.28 -35.19 -1.05
N GLU A 156 -37.90 -34.89 -2.19
CA GLU A 156 -37.85 -33.55 -2.78
C GLU A 156 -38.78 -32.59 -2.02
N ALA A 157 -38.29 -31.40 -1.75
CA ALA A 157 -39.03 -30.36 -1.06
C ALA A 157 -38.73 -28.97 -1.64
N GLU A 158 -39.71 -28.10 -1.45
CA GLU A 158 -39.55 -26.67 -1.67
C GLU A 158 -39.14 -26.02 -0.35
N PHE A 159 -38.05 -25.25 -0.37
CA PHE A 159 -37.54 -24.57 0.79
C PHE A 159 -37.75 -23.06 0.67
N VAL A 160 -38.07 -22.43 1.79
CA VAL A 160 -38.13 -20.97 1.92
C VAL A 160 -37.23 -20.58 3.05
N ARG A 161 -36.24 -19.76 2.74
CA ARG A 161 -35.31 -19.20 3.71
C ARG A 161 -35.64 -17.73 3.95
N VAL A 162 -35.81 -17.34 5.20
CA VAL A 162 -36.03 -15.95 5.63
C VAL A 162 -34.79 -15.50 6.41
N GLY A 163 -33.86 -14.88 5.72
CA GLY A 163 -32.58 -14.47 6.31
C GLY A 163 -31.86 -15.67 6.95
N ARG A 164 -31.50 -15.52 8.22
CA ARG A 164 -30.96 -16.55 9.11
C ARG A 164 -31.92 -16.93 10.23
N VAL A 165 -33.12 -16.36 10.19
CA VAL A 165 -34.10 -16.52 11.27
C VAL A 165 -34.87 -17.81 11.09
N SER A 166 -35.21 -18.19 9.84
CA SER A 166 -36.05 -19.31 9.58
C SER A 166 -35.70 -20.01 8.26
N LEU A 167 -35.70 -21.32 8.28
CA LEU A 167 -35.66 -22.19 7.10
C LEU A 167 -36.84 -23.15 7.17
N LEU A 168 -37.75 -22.97 6.24
CA LEU A 168 -38.99 -23.73 6.14
C LEU A 168 -38.90 -24.69 4.95
N TYR A 169 -39.59 -25.78 5.02
CA TYR A 169 -39.76 -26.68 3.87
C TYR A 169 -41.20 -27.14 3.73
N ARG A 170 -41.55 -27.54 2.53
CA ARG A 170 -42.77 -28.25 2.19
C ARG A 170 -42.44 -29.31 1.13
N THR A 171 -42.86 -30.52 1.34
CA THR A 171 -42.72 -31.60 0.34
C THR A 171 -43.47 -31.25 -0.94
N VAL A 172 -42.96 -31.70 -2.09
CA VAL A 172 -43.54 -31.37 -3.42
C VAL A 172 -45.00 -31.91 -3.55
N ASP A 173 -45.29 -33.01 -2.89
CA ASP A 173 -46.65 -33.58 -2.83
C ASP A 173 -47.57 -32.85 -1.84
N GLY A 174 -47.04 -31.94 -1.08
CA GLY A 174 -47.77 -31.14 -0.08
C GLY A 174 -48.19 -31.92 1.17
N SER A 175 -47.69 -33.14 1.35
CA SER A 175 -48.09 -34.01 2.47
C SER A 175 -47.47 -33.61 3.80
N GLU A 176 -46.35 -32.92 3.77
CA GLU A 176 -45.59 -32.53 4.96
C GLU A 176 -44.99 -31.14 4.81
N ALA A 177 -45.01 -30.40 5.91
CA ALA A 177 -44.30 -29.14 6.06
C ALA A 177 -43.54 -29.14 7.37
N GLY A 178 -42.52 -28.32 7.48
CA GLY A 178 -41.73 -28.20 8.69
C GLY A 178 -40.69 -27.10 8.61
N TYR A 179 -39.92 -27.00 9.67
CA TYR A 179 -38.90 -25.98 9.80
C TYR A 179 -37.63 -26.53 10.46
N TRP A 180 -36.53 -25.80 10.23
CA TRP A 180 -35.27 -26.07 10.88
C TRP A 180 -35.22 -25.42 12.25
N ASP A 181 -35.09 -26.22 13.31
CA ASP A 181 -34.78 -25.73 14.65
C ASP A 181 -33.29 -25.55 14.81
N ALA A 182 -32.86 -24.28 14.85
CA ALA A 182 -31.44 -23.93 14.98
C ALA A 182 -30.85 -24.25 16.36
N ALA A 183 -31.69 -24.32 17.42
CA ALA A 183 -31.25 -24.64 18.77
C ALA A 183 -30.96 -26.14 18.92
N GLN A 184 -31.86 -26.98 18.35
CA GLN A 184 -31.73 -28.41 18.41
C GLN A 184 -30.99 -29.03 17.21
N LYS A 185 -30.69 -28.19 16.18
CA LYS A 185 -30.06 -28.59 14.92
C LYS A 185 -30.76 -29.77 14.23
N GLN A 186 -32.06 -29.72 14.18
CA GLN A 186 -32.89 -30.75 13.56
C GLN A 186 -34.11 -30.18 12.83
N TRP A 187 -34.66 -30.96 11.93
CA TRP A 187 -35.94 -30.67 11.28
C TRP A 187 -37.09 -31.00 12.22
N VAL A 188 -38.04 -30.09 12.33
CA VAL A 188 -39.30 -30.27 13.06
C VAL A 188 -40.42 -30.22 12.08
N ILE A 189 -41.30 -31.22 12.15
CA ILE A 189 -42.53 -31.34 11.34
C ILE A 189 -43.60 -30.52 12.03
N ASP A 190 -44.34 -29.70 11.26
CA ASP A 190 -45.45 -28.88 11.76
C ASP A 190 -46.83 -29.52 11.39
#